data_ad2ecad3d418b24ab2d012b844f0edd8
#
_entry.id   ad2ecad3d418b24ab2d012b844f0edd8
#
_cell.length_a   1.000
_cell.length_b   1.000
_cell.length_c   1.000
_cell.angle_alpha   90.00
_cell.angle_beta   90.00
_cell.angle_gamma   90.00
#
_symmetry.space_group_name_H-M   'P 1'
#
loop_
_entity.id
_entity.type
_entity.pdbx_description
1 polymer ?
#
loop_
_entity_poly.entity_id
_entity_poly.type
_entity_poly.pdbx_seq_one_letter_code
_entity_poly.pdbx_strand_id
1 'polypeptide(L)'
;MANPTLAPDQSAAPSPGIFSLQEVKDVSRSISIATQNFLWGRAAGRCEFAGCNRPLWKSSVTSERVNIAQKAHIYSFSEGGPRGNHGVLPEDLNSIDNLILVCHECHQKIDAAVDGGCYTASLLQQMKHEHERRIELVTGIDPTRKSHILLYGANIGEHSAPLNFAGAATAMFPHRYPASDHAISLGLKNSAVSDRDEQFWLSERENLEKQFARRVRDRISDGEIAHLSVFSLAPQPLLIHLGSLLGDIISCDVFQLHREPQTWEWPSEVETPGYLIREPESKTGKAALVLSLSATINLKRVTSVIGEDASIWTITVQTPHNDVMKSREQLAGLRSVLRRTFDQIKFAHGQSAILHIFPAAPVSACLEIGRVRMPKADMPWQLYDQVNRLGGFVPALSIF
;
A
#
# COMPACT_ATOMS: atom_id res chain seq x y z
N MET A 1 -40.88 -83.47 45.78
CA MET A 1 -40.36 -84.70 45.15
C MET A 1 -39.50 -84.23 43.92
N ALA A 2 -38.32 -84.72 43.87
CA ALA A 2 -37.40 -84.76 42.78
C ALA A 2 -36.80 -83.45 42.19
N ASN A 3 -35.63 -83.20 42.63
CA ASN A 3 -34.61 -82.45 41.95
C ASN A 3 -34.18 -83.19 40.66
N PRO A 4 -33.76 -82.50 39.57
CA PRO A 4 -32.45 -82.86 39.00
C PRO A 4 -31.56 -81.71 38.52
N THR A 5 -30.36 -81.88 38.92
CA THR A 5 -29.04 -81.83 38.17
C THR A 5 -28.71 -80.68 37.24
N LEU A 6 -27.75 -79.96 37.73
CA LEU A 6 -26.89 -79.02 36.99
C LEU A 6 -26.01 -79.72 35.95
N ALA A 7 -25.84 -79.10 34.80
CA ALA A 7 -24.78 -79.34 33.84
C ALA A 7 -23.93 -78.04 33.65
N PRO A 8 -22.60 -78.11 33.45
CA PRO A 8 -21.71 -76.95 33.50
C PRO A 8 -21.67 -76.19 32.17
N ASP A 9 -21.74 -74.92 32.36
CA ASP A 9 -21.51 -73.90 31.30
C ASP A 9 -20.01 -73.84 30.95
N GLN A 10 -19.67 -74.00 29.69
CA GLN A 10 -18.38 -73.68 29.13
C GLN A 10 -18.55 -72.51 28.14
N SER A 11 -18.49 -71.32 28.64
CA SER A 11 -18.40 -70.13 27.82
C SER A 11 -16.95 -69.99 27.33
N ALA A 12 -16.68 -70.39 26.10
CA ALA A 12 -15.45 -70.10 25.41
C ALA A 12 -15.43 -68.61 25.03
N ALA A 13 -14.42 -67.87 25.49
CA ALA A 13 -14.15 -66.50 25.03
C ALA A 13 -13.90 -66.47 23.52
N PRO A 14 -14.39 -65.45 22.80
CA PRO A 14 -14.10 -65.31 21.39
C PRO A 14 -12.64 -64.89 21.20
N SER A 15 -11.94 -65.64 20.33
CA SER A 15 -10.58 -65.30 19.82
C SER A 15 -10.54 -63.89 19.23
N PRO A 16 -9.44 -63.12 19.41
CA PRO A 16 -9.31 -61.82 18.78
C PRO A 16 -9.35 -62.00 17.28
N GLY A 17 -10.38 -61.42 16.65
CA GLY A 17 -10.50 -61.40 15.21
C GLY A 17 -9.27 -60.75 14.60
N ILE A 18 -8.67 -61.43 13.68
CA ILE A 18 -7.68 -60.94 12.75
C ILE A 18 -8.36 -59.79 12.00
N PHE A 19 -8.01 -58.57 12.36
CA PHE A 19 -8.35 -57.39 11.53
C PHE A 19 -7.67 -57.66 10.17
N SER A 20 -8.45 -57.94 9.16
CA SER A 20 -8.02 -58.01 7.78
C SER A 20 -7.29 -56.71 7.46
N LEU A 21 -6.05 -56.82 7.04
CA LEU A 21 -5.32 -55.77 6.37
C LEU A 21 -6.23 -55.27 5.24
N GLN A 22 -6.82 -54.08 5.45
CA GLN A 22 -7.58 -53.39 4.44
C GLN A 22 -6.63 -53.25 3.24
N GLU A 23 -7.01 -53.79 2.11
CA GLU A 23 -6.28 -53.67 0.86
C GLU A 23 -5.89 -52.21 0.67
N VAL A 24 -4.60 -51.94 0.74
CA VAL A 24 -4.03 -50.65 0.32
C VAL A 24 -4.35 -50.56 -1.17
N LYS A 25 -5.40 -49.82 -1.51
CA LYS A 25 -5.71 -49.51 -2.90
C LYS A 25 -4.44 -48.97 -3.53
N ASP A 26 -4.01 -49.59 -4.61
CA ASP A 26 -2.86 -49.17 -5.39
C ASP A 26 -3.14 -47.77 -5.95
N VAL A 27 -2.73 -46.73 -5.20
CA VAL A 27 -3.02 -45.32 -5.55
C VAL A 27 -2.14 -44.97 -6.75
N SER A 28 -2.78 -44.70 -7.89
CA SER A 28 -2.06 -44.29 -9.09
C SER A 28 -1.28 -42.98 -8.87
N ARG A 29 -0.03 -42.95 -9.34
CA ARG A 29 0.79 -41.72 -9.38
C ARG A 29 0.26 -40.67 -10.38
N SER A 30 -0.76 -41.02 -11.16
CA SER A 30 -1.37 -40.15 -12.17
C SER A 30 -2.29 -39.16 -11.50
N ILE A 31 -1.94 -37.88 -11.55
CA ILE A 31 -2.78 -36.78 -11.09
C ILE A 31 -3.84 -36.48 -12.16
N SER A 32 -5.12 -36.45 -11.78
CA SER A 32 -6.21 -36.18 -12.72
C SER A 32 -6.04 -34.83 -13.42
N ILE A 33 -6.54 -34.72 -14.65
CA ILE A 33 -6.53 -33.44 -15.40
C ILE A 33 -7.28 -32.34 -14.62
N ALA A 34 -8.39 -32.68 -13.98
CA ALA A 34 -9.15 -31.75 -13.17
C ALA A 34 -8.30 -31.21 -12.02
N THR A 35 -7.65 -32.06 -11.23
CA THR A 35 -6.75 -31.68 -10.14
C THR A 35 -5.60 -30.79 -10.64
N GLN A 36 -5.01 -31.13 -11.80
CA GLN A 36 -3.95 -30.32 -12.39
C GLN A 36 -4.46 -28.93 -12.77
N ASN A 37 -5.65 -28.83 -13.37
CA ASN A 37 -6.24 -27.54 -13.75
C ASN A 37 -6.54 -26.68 -12.52
N PHE A 38 -7.09 -27.25 -11.45
CA PHE A 38 -7.33 -26.53 -10.20
C PHE A 38 -6.01 -26.05 -9.58
N LEU A 39 -4.99 -26.89 -9.54
CA LEU A 39 -3.68 -26.51 -9.01
C LEU A 39 -3.05 -25.34 -9.80
N TRP A 40 -3.09 -25.41 -11.13
CA TRP A 40 -2.62 -24.31 -11.98
C TRP A 40 -3.45 -23.02 -11.79
N GLY A 41 -4.76 -23.13 -11.68
CA GLY A 41 -5.66 -22.00 -11.46
C GLY A 41 -5.38 -21.30 -10.13
N ARG A 42 -5.34 -22.07 -9.02
CA ARG A 42 -5.10 -21.52 -7.67
C ARG A 42 -3.71 -20.91 -7.53
N ALA A 43 -2.69 -21.49 -8.16
CA ALA A 43 -1.35 -20.95 -8.20
C ALA A 43 -1.16 -19.78 -9.19
N ALA A 44 -2.18 -19.45 -10.02
CA ALA A 44 -2.07 -18.51 -11.13
C ALA A 44 -0.89 -18.80 -12.08
N GLY A 45 -0.54 -20.10 -12.26
CA GLY A 45 0.60 -20.54 -13.06
C GLY A 45 1.96 -20.09 -12.54
N ARG A 46 2.09 -19.86 -11.23
CA ARG A 46 3.33 -19.41 -10.59
C ARG A 46 3.84 -20.41 -9.56
N CYS A 47 5.14 -20.34 -9.28
CA CYS A 47 5.77 -21.15 -8.26
C CYS A 47 5.30 -20.72 -6.86
N GLU A 48 4.69 -21.65 -6.12
CA GLU A 48 4.15 -21.43 -4.78
C GLU A 48 5.21 -21.45 -3.67
N PHE A 49 6.45 -21.80 -4.03
CA PHE A 49 7.55 -21.80 -3.05
C PHE A 49 7.84 -20.38 -2.57
N ALA A 50 7.90 -20.18 -1.26
CA ALA A 50 8.11 -18.88 -0.63
C ALA A 50 9.35 -18.17 -1.20
N GLY A 51 9.17 -16.90 -1.60
CA GLY A 51 10.23 -16.09 -2.20
C GLY A 51 10.54 -16.37 -3.69
N CYS A 52 9.95 -17.39 -4.33
CA CYS A 52 10.20 -17.69 -5.74
C CYS A 52 9.26 -16.94 -6.69
N ASN A 53 7.94 -17.21 -6.63
CA ASN A 53 6.90 -16.58 -7.46
C ASN A 53 7.15 -16.55 -8.98
N ARG A 54 8.05 -17.42 -9.50
CA ARG A 54 8.42 -17.47 -10.93
C ARG A 54 7.24 -17.95 -11.78
N PRO A 55 6.97 -17.34 -12.94
CA PRO A 55 6.02 -17.89 -13.91
C PRO A 55 6.44 -19.30 -14.37
N LEU A 56 5.50 -20.24 -14.44
CA LEU A 56 5.78 -21.64 -14.76
C LEU A 56 5.41 -22.03 -16.20
N TRP A 57 4.84 -21.12 -16.95
CA TRP A 57 4.38 -21.29 -18.35
C TRP A 57 5.32 -20.64 -19.38
N LYS A 58 6.42 -20.05 -18.92
CA LYS A 58 7.46 -19.46 -19.79
C LYS A 58 8.86 -19.58 -19.18
N SER A 59 9.85 -19.61 -20.04
CA SER A 59 11.27 -19.54 -19.65
C SER A 59 11.57 -18.17 -19.02
N SER A 60 12.27 -18.17 -17.88
CA SER A 60 12.76 -16.94 -17.25
C SER A 60 13.94 -16.29 -18.00
N VAL A 61 14.56 -17.02 -18.91
CA VAL A 61 15.75 -16.58 -19.68
C VAL A 61 15.34 -16.10 -21.08
N THR A 62 14.63 -16.96 -21.82
CA THR A 62 14.28 -16.67 -23.23
C THR A 62 12.91 -16.07 -23.42
N SER A 63 12.07 -16.06 -22.36
CA SER A 63 10.65 -15.67 -22.41
C SER A 63 9.77 -16.54 -23.33
N GLU A 64 10.31 -17.61 -23.89
CA GLU A 64 9.57 -18.58 -24.70
C GLU A 64 8.53 -19.33 -23.89
N ARG A 65 7.44 -19.71 -24.53
CA ARG A 65 6.38 -20.52 -23.91
C ARG A 65 6.88 -21.93 -23.65
N VAL A 66 7.03 -22.29 -22.40
CA VAL A 66 7.46 -23.62 -21.96
C VAL A 66 6.85 -23.94 -20.60
N ASN A 67 6.38 -25.18 -20.42
CA ASN A 67 5.91 -25.63 -19.13
C ASN A 67 7.10 -26.13 -18.29
N ILE A 68 7.48 -25.37 -17.26
CA ILE A 68 8.55 -25.71 -16.31
C ILE A 68 8.01 -26.08 -14.93
N ALA A 69 6.70 -26.32 -14.83
CA ALA A 69 6.04 -26.65 -13.57
C ALA A 69 6.30 -28.09 -13.16
N GLN A 70 6.50 -28.28 -11.87
CA GLN A 70 6.50 -29.56 -11.18
C GLN A 70 5.33 -29.56 -10.17
N LYS A 71 4.61 -30.67 -10.14
CA LYS A 71 3.51 -30.92 -9.19
C LYS A 71 4.08 -31.78 -8.07
N ALA A 72 4.61 -31.13 -7.03
CA ALA A 72 5.24 -31.81 -5.91
C ALA A 72 4.18 -32.27 -4.89
N HIS A 73 4.35 -33.49 -4.38
CA HIS A 73 3.53 -33.96 -3.27
C HIS A 73 4.07 -33.38 -1.95
N ILE A 74 3.18 -32.84 -1.12
CA ILE A 74 3.51 -32.32 0.21
C ILE A 74 3.83 -33.48 1.15
N TYR A 75 2.93 -34.44 1.28
CA TYR A 75 3.25 -35.76 1.85
C TYR A 75 3.70 -36.68 0.73
N SER A 76 4.84 -37.31 0.92
CA SER A 76 5.44 -38.19 -0.10
C SER A 76 4.49 -39.31 -0.50
N PHE A 77 4.51 -39.65 -1.78
CA PHE A 77 3.76 -40.78 -2.31
C PHE A 77 4.27 -42.13 -1.77
N SER A 78 5.56 -42.22 -1.47
CA SER A 78 6.21 -43.44 -0.98
C SER A 78 6.43 -43.36 0.54
N GLU A 79 6.20 -44.44 1.26
CA GLU A 79 6.41 -44.52 2.72
C GLU A 79 7.82 -44.11 3.15
N GLY A 80 8.84 -44.50 2.40
CA GLY A 80 10.25 -44.15 2.63
C GLY A 80 10.68 -42.81 1.98
N GLY A 81 9.77 -42.03 1.43
CA GLY A 81 10.10 -40.76 0.80
C GLY A 81 10.18 -39.60 1.81
N PRO A 82 10.70 -38.42 1.37
CA PRO A 82 10.74 -37.24 2.20
C PRO A 82 9.33 -36.90 2.71
N ARG A 83 9.14 -36.71 4.00
CA ARG A 83 7.83 -36.45 4.62
C ARG A 83 6.81 -37.58 4.53
N GLY A 84 7.19 -38.76 4.01
CA GLY A 84 6.40 -39.97 4.07
C GLY A 84 6.34 -40.52 5.49
N ASN A 85 5.24 -41.16 5.88
CA ASN A 85 5.05 -41.92 7.12
C ASN A 85 5.22 -41.16 8.46
N HIS A 86 5.22 -39.85 8.49
CA HIS A 86 5.31 -39.06 9.72
C HIS A 86 3.99 -38.51 10.19
N GLY A 87 2.87 -39.17 9.93
CA GLY A 87 1.57 -38.70 10.36
C GLY A 87 0.43 -39.33 9.56
N VAL A 88 -0.75 -38.73 9.69
CA VAL A 88 -1.94 -39.11 8.92
C VAL A 88 -1.72 -38.74 7.48
N LEU A 89 -1.54 -39.75 6.61
CA LEU A 89 -1.53 -39.55 5.17
C LEU A 89 -2.93 -39.10 4.71
N PRO A 90 -3.02 -38.18 3.76
CA PRO A 90 -4.30 -37.81 3.14
C PRO A 90 -4.97 -39.07 2.55
N GLU A 91 -6.30 -39.16 2.64
CA GLU A 91 -7.06 -40.29 2.05
C GLU A 91 -6.81 -40.40 0.54
N ASP A 92 -6.59 -39.29 -0.14
CA ASP A 92 -6.16 -39.22 -1.54
C ASP A 92 -4.83 -38.45 -1.64
N LEU A 93 -3.72 -39.16 -1.87
CA LEU A 93 -2.39 -38.56 -2.04
C LEU A 93 -2.30 -37.64 -3.25
N ASN A 94 -3.20 -37.76 -4.23
CA ASN A 94 -3.28 -36.89 -5.41
C ASN A 94 -4.30 -35.75 -5.23
N SER A 95 -4.83 -35.55 -4.01
CA SER A 95 -5.72 -34.42 -3.74
C SER A 95 -5.01 -33.08 -3.95
N ILE A 96 -5.75 -32.05 -4.30
CA ILE A 96 -5.21 -30.72 -4.48
C ILE A 96 -4.51 -30.17 -3.22
N ASP A 97 -4.97 -30.59 -2.04
CA ASP A 97 -4.43 -30.13 -0.76
C ASP A 97 -3.08 -30.76 -0.42
N ASN A 98 -2.76 -31.93 -1.04
CA ASN A 98 -1.47 -32.57 -0.94
C ASN A 98 -0.50 -32.24 -2.07
N LEU A 99 -0.85 -31.34 -2.97
CA LEU A 99 -0.03 -30.94 -4.11
C LEU A 99 0.34 -29.46 -4.03
N ILE A 100 1.61 -29.15 -4.33
CA ILE A 100 2.12 -27.80 -4.48
C ILE A 100 2.74 -27.61 -5.86
N LEU A 101 2.42 -26.49 -6.53
CA LEU A 101 2.93 -26.18 -7.87
C LEU A 101 4.24 -25.40 -7.75
N VAL A 102 5.34 -25.97 -8.20
CA VAL A 102 6.66 -25.37 -8.05
C VAL A 102 7.47 -25.44 -9.35
N CYS A 103 8.52 -24.61 -9.48
CA CYS A 103 9.50 -24.77 -10.55
C CYS A 103 10.46 -25.93 -10.25
N HIS A 104 11.17 -26.41 -11.25
CA HIS A 104 12.12 -27.53 -11.10
C HIS A 104 13.15 -27.29 -9.99
N GLU A 105 13.73 -26.10 -9.93
CA GLU A 105 14.73 -25.72 -8.90
C GLU A 105 14.16 -25.82 -7.48
N CYS A 106 12.94 -25.28 -7.26
CA CYS A 106 12.29 -25.37 -5.96
C CYS A 106 11.86 -26.79 -5.61
N HIS A 107 11.47 -27.60 -6.60
CA HIS A 107 11.19 -29.02 -6.40
C HIS A 107 12.43 -29.76 -5.90
N GLN A 108 13.58 -29.55 -6.54
CA GLN A 108 14.84 -30.15 -6.08
C GLN A 108 15.21 -29.72 -4.65
N LYS A 109 14.98 -28.45 -4.28
CA LYS A 109 15.20 -27.97 -2.90
C LYS A 109 14.31 -28.69 -1.88
N ILE A 110 13.04 -28.90 -2.23
CA ILE A 110 12.08 -29.60 -1.37
C ILE A 110 12.51 -31.05 -1.13
N ASP A 111 13.05 -31.71 -2.16
CA ASP A 111 13.42 -33.14 -2.11
C ASP A 111 14.88 -33.41 -1.65
N ALA A 112 15.77 -32.43 -1.76
CA ALA A 112 17.18 -32.55 -1.38
C ALA A 112 17.40 -32.69 0.14
N ALA A 113 16.42 -32.36 0.95
CA ALA A 113 16.48 -32.55 2.41
C ALA A 113 16.21 -34.04 2.73
N VAL A 114 17.25 -34.83 2.75
CA VAL A 114 17.24 -36.35 2.88
C VAL A 114 16.48 -36.80 4.13
N ASP A 115 16.30 -35.96 5.15
CA ASP A 115 15.64 -36.30 6.41
C ASP A 115 14.36 -35.45 6.68
N GLY A 116 13.80 -34.77 5.68
CA GLY A 116 12.61 -33.93 5.86
C GLY A 116 12.84 -32.67 6.73
N GLY A 117 14.10 -32.41 7.12
CA GLY A 117 14.45 -31.48 8.18
C GLY A 117 14.20 -29.97 7.86
N CYS A 118 14.32 -29.57 6.60
CA CYS A 118 14.17 -28.14 6.25
C CYS A 118 12.76 -27.79 5.74
N TYR A 119 12.09 -28.71 5.03
CA TYR A 119 10.77 -28.46 4.42
C TYR A 119 9.76 -29.47 4.91
N THR A 120 9.19 -29.23 6.08
CA THR A 120 8.14 -30.08 6.66
C THR A 120 6.85 -29.96 5.84
N ALA A 121 5.96 -30.95 5.95
CA ALA A 121 4.65 -30.90 5.31
C ALA A 121 3.86 -29.65 5.72
N SER A 122 3.88 -29.29 7.01
CA SER A 122 3.23 -28.09 7.54
C SER A 122 3.78 -26.81 6.90
N LEU A 123 5.10 -26.69 6.73
CA LEU A 123 5.72 -25.53 6.07
C LEU A 123 5.31 -25.43 4.60
N LEU A 124 5.28 -26.55 3.87
CA LEU A 124 4.85 -26.56 2.47
C LEU A 124 3.35 -26.21 2.32
N GLN A 125 2.51 -26.72 3.24
CA GLN A 125 1.09 -26.33 3.30
C GLN A 125 0.91 -24.85 3.57
N GLN A 126 1.71 -24.29 4.48
CA GLN A 126 1.70 -22.86 4.77
C GLN A 126 2.11 -22.04 3.53
N MET A 127 3.22 -22.39 2.86
CA MET A 127 3.67 -21.70 1.63
C MET A 127 2.59 -21.71 0.55
N LYS A 128 1.96 -22.88 0.31
CA LYS A 128 0.85 -23.04 -0.62
C LYS A 128 -0.32 -22.13 -0.24
N HIS A 129 -0.78 -22.22 0.99
CA HIS A 129 -1.93 -21.45 1.48
C HIS A 129 -1.69 -19.95 1.39
N GLU A 130 -0.53 -19.45 1.80
CA GLU A 130 -0.16 -18.04 1.72
C GLU A 130 -0.12 -17.56 0.26
N HIS A 131 0.44 -18.38 -0.65
CA HIS A 131 0.48 -18.05 -2.07
C HIS A 131 -0.92 -17.99 -2.68
N GLU A 132 -1.74 -19.02 -2.50
CA GLU A 132 -3.09 -19.10 -3.05
C GLU A 132 -3.99 -17.98 -2.49
N ARG A 133 -3.93 -17.72 -1.18
CA ARG A 133 -4.63 -16.60 -0.54
C ARG A 133 -4.23 -15.27 -1.15
N ARG A 134 -2.93 -15.05 -1.40
CA ARG A 134 -2.46 -13.83 -2.05
C ARG A 134 -3.00 -13.70 -3.47
N ILE A 135 -3.01 -14.79 -4.26
CA ILE A 135 -3.57 -14.80 -5.61
C ILE A 135 -5.06 -14.44 -5.57
N GLU A 136 -5.83 -15.07 -4.70
CA GLU A 136 -7.26 -14.81 -4.55
C GLU A 136 -7.52 -13.34 -4.17
N LEU A 137 -6.77 -12.81 -3.18
CA LEU A 137 -6.89 -11.43 -2.75
C LEU A 137 -6.60 -10.44 -3.89
N VAL A 138 -5.54 -10.67 -4.66
CA VAL A 138 -5.11 -9.77 -5.74
C VAL A 138 -6.03 -9.87 -6.96
N THR A 139 -6.44 -11.07 -7.33
CA THR A 139 -7.31 -11.31 -8.51
C THR A 139 -8.79 -11.07 -8.20
N GLY A 140 -9.19 -11.08 -6.94
CA GLY A 140 -10.52 -10.73 -6.48
C GLY A 140 -10.84 -9.23 -6.53
N ILE A 141 -9.85 -8.36 -6.84
CA ILE A 141 -10.08 -6.93 -6.99
C ILE A 141 -10.94 -6.70 -8.24
N ASP A 142 -12.03 -5.95 -8.07
CA ASP A 142 -12.92 -5.57 -9.18
C ASP A 142 -12.11 -4.94 -10.32
N PRO A 143 -12.28 -5.40 -11.58
CA PRO A 143 -11.56 -4.85 -12.73
C PRO A 143 -11.70 -3.33 -12.91
N THR A 144 -12.77 -2.72 -12.41
CA THR A 144 -12.98 -1.26 -12.43
C THR A 144 -12.08 -0.50 -11.45
N ARG A 145 -11.45 -1.21 -10.50
CA ARG A 145 -10.55 -0.64 -9.48
C ARG A 145 -9.13 -0.38 -9.97
N LYS A 146 -8.88 -0.40 -11.28
CA LYS A 146 -7.58 0.00 -11.85
C LYS A 146 -7.28 1.46 -11.56
N SER A 147 -6.03 1.78 -11.29
CA SER A 147 -5.58 3.14 -10.99
C SER A 147 -4.19 3.42 -11.57
N HIS A 148 -3.99 4.59 -12.17
CA HIS A 148 -2.66 5.00 -12.61
C HIS A 148 -1.84 5.50 -11.44
N ILE A 149 -0.62 5.01 -11.32
CA ILE A 149 0.33 5.47 -10.29
C ILE A 149 0.93 6.79 -10.73
N LEU A 150 0.78 7.82 -9.92
CA LEU A 150 1.43 9.12 -10.07
C LEU A 150 2.55 9.25 -9.02
N LEU A 151 3.79 9.37 -9.49
CA LEU A 151 4.95 9.63 -8.64
C LEU A 151 5.40 11.07 -8.83
N TYR A 152 5.47 11.84 -7.75
CA TYR A 152 6.05 13.19 -7.78
C TYR A 152 7.14 13.31 -6.73
N GLY A 153 8.37 13.59 -7.18
CA GLY A 153 9.52 13.82 -6.32
C GLY A 153 10.27 15.07 -6.71
N ALA A 154 10.67 15.86 -5.71
CA ALA A 154 11.62 16.94 -5.84
C ALA A 154 12.64 16.83 -4.70
N ASN A 155 13.82 17.39 -4.87
CA ASN A 155 14.87 17.34 -3.85
C ASN A 155 14.43 18.08 -2.58
N ILE A 156 14.67 17.46 -1.43
CA ILE A 156 14.50 18.07 -0.10
C ILE A 156 15.90 18.22 0.47
N GLY A 157 16.45 19.42 0.44
CA GLY A 157 17.87 19.63 0.72
C GLY A 157 18.75 18.83 -0.24
N GLU A 158 19.61 17.97 0.29
CA GLU A 158 20.54 17.11 -0.51
C GLU A 158 19.99 15.69 -0.75
N HIS A 159 18.75 15.40 -0.33
CA HIS A 159 18.18 14.06 -0.41
C HIS A 159 17.22 13.92 -1.60
N SER A 160 17.43 12.85 -2.38
CA SER A 160 16.49 12.45 -3.42
C SER A 160 15.32 11.66 -2.85
N ALA A 161 14.14 11.82 -3.44
CA ALA A 161 12.94 11.11 -3.03
C ALA A 161 12.99 9.61 -3.39
N PRO A 162 12.87 8.66 -2.44
CA PRO A 162 12.91 7.22 -2.69
C PRO A 162 11.57 6.71 -3.29
N LEU A 163 11.19 7.23 -4.44
CA LEU A 163 9.96 6.87 -5.13
C LEU A 163 10.23 5.78 -6.18
N ASN A 164 9.51 4.67 -6.09
CA ASN A 164 9.58 3.61 -7.07
C ASN A 164 8.22 2.96 -7.34
N PHE A 165 8.08 2.38 -8.53
CA PHE A 165 6.83 1.75 -8.96
C PHE A 165 6.44 0.55 -8.09
N ALA A 166 7.39 -0.30 -7.73
CA ALA A 166 7.10 -1.54 -7.02
C ALA A 166 6.48 -1.29 -5.64
N GLY A 167 7.08 -0.38 -4.85
CA GLY A 167 6.54 0.00 -3.53
C GLY A 167 5.17 0.67 -3.63
N ALA A 168 4.98 1.55 -4.63
CA ALA A 168 3.69 2.18 -4.88
C ALA A 168 2.62 1.16 -5.28
N ALA A 169 2.95 0.23 -6.19
CA ALA A 169 2.05 -0.82 -6.63
C ALA A 169 1.62 -1.73 -5.47
N THR A 170 2.54 -2.11 -4.60
CA THR A 170 2.25 -2.93 -3.41
C THR A 170 1.26 -2.22 -2.48
N ALA A 171 1.47 -0.93 -2.21
CA ALA A 171 0.63 -0.15 -1.30
C ALA A 171 -0.82 0.07 -1.79
N MET A 172 -1.09 -0.14 -3.08
CA MET A 172 -2.44 -0.03 -3.63
C MET A 172 -3.33 -1.22 -3.25
N PHE A 173 -2.73 -2.40 -3.02
CA PHE A 173 -3.49 -3.60 -2.66
C PHE A 173 -4.02 -3.53 -1.22
N PRO A 174 -5.18 -4.15 -0.94
CA PRO A 174 -6.09 -4.88 -1.84
C PRO A 174 -7.15 -3.98 -2.51
N HIS A 175 -7.11 -2.67 -2.32
CA HIS A 175 -8.19 -1.76 -2.73
C HIS A 175 -8.19 -1.45 -4.22
N ARG A 176 -7.01 -1.42 -4.83
CA ARG A 176 -6.78 -1.11 -6.24
C ARG A 176 -5.59 -1.89 -6.79
N TYR A 177 -5.47 -1.89 -8.11
CA TYR A 177 -4.32 -2.44 -8.81
C TYR A 177 -3.80 -1.45 -9.87
N PRO A 178 -2.50 -1.51 -10.24
CA PRO A 178 -1.92 -0.63 -11.25
C PRO A 178 -2.57 -0.77 -12.62
N ALA A 179 -2.93 0.35 -13.25
CA ALA A 179 -3.51 0.38 -14.60
C ALA A 179 -2.46 0.08 -15.70
N SER A 180 -1.17 0.23 -15.39
CA SER A 180 -0.04 -0.08 -16.28
C SER A 180 1.16 -0.58 -15.48
N ASP A 181 2.16 -1.11 -16.16
CA ASP A 181 3.41 -1.61 -15.60
C ASP A 181 4.46 -0.53 -15.27
N HIS A 182 4.08 0.73 -15.46
CA HIS A 182 4.92 1.89 -15.16
C HIS A 182 4.10 3.04 -14.55
N ALA A 183 4.79 3.93 -13.84
CA ALA A 183 4.18 5.10 -13.23
C ALA A 183 4.28 6.33 -14.12
N ILE A 184 3.34 7.25 -13.94
CA ILE A 184 3.44 8.62 -14.42
C ILE A 184 4.38 9.35 -13.44
N SER A 185 5.59 9.68 -13.88
CA SER A 185 6.54 10.40 -13.03
C SER A 185 6.57 11.88 -13.38
N LEU A 186 6.39 12.72 -12.36
CA LEU A 186 6.55 14.17 -12.41
C LEU A 186 7.79 14.56 -11.60
N GLY A 187 8.33 15.73 -11.84
CA GLY A 187 9.52 16.25 -11.16
C GLY A 187 10.78 16.19 -12.04
N LEU A 188 11.76 16.98 -11.67
CA LEU A 188 13.06 17.03 -12.34
C LEU A 188 13.95 15.90 -11.82
N LYS A 189 14.39 15.02 -12.71
CA LYS A 189 15.39 14.01 -12.39
C LYS A 189 16.78 14.63 -12.41
N ASN A 190 17.58 14.33 -11.38
CA ASN A 190 18.97 14.80 -11.27
C ASN A 190 19.11 16.33 -11.28
N SER A 191 18.14 17.04 -10.70
CA SER A 191 18.28 18.49 -10.52
C SER A 191 19.45 18.78 -9.56
N ALA A 192 20.35 19.66 -9.97
CA ALA A 192 21.43 20.17 -9.13
C ALA A 192 21.00 21.38 -8.28
N VAL A 193 19.78 21.90 -8.50
CA VAL A 193 19.26 23.06 -7.81
C VAL A 193 18.64 22.62 -6.50
N SER A 194 19.00 23.29 -5.43
CA SER A 194 18.54 23.03 -4.08
C SER A 194 17.32 23.89 -3.74
N ASP A 195 16.44 23.42 -2.84
CA ASP A 195 15.30 24.17 -2.27
C ASP A 195 15.69 25.47 -1.55
N ARG A 196 17.00 25.71 -1.40
CA ARG A 196 17.57 26.94 -0.84
C ARG A 196 17.76 28.05 -1.85
N ASP A 197 17.68 27.73 -3.15
CA ASP A 197 17.88 28.66 -4.23
C ASP A 197 16.54 29.24 -4.68
N GLU A 198 16.44 30.55 -4.86
CA GLU A 198 15.20 31.20 -5.31
C GLU A 198 14.74 30.63 -6.67
N GLN A 199 15.67 30.30 -7.54
CA GLN A 199 15.41 29.71 -8.85
C GLN A 199 14.80 28.30 -8.79
N PHE A 200 14.98 27.57 -7.68
CA PHE A 200 14.41 26.24 -7.46
C PHE A 200 12.87 26.29 -7.54
N TRP A 201 12.26 27.18 -6.80
CA TRP A 201 10.79 27.27 -6.71
C TRP A 201 10.16 27.56 -8.07
N LEU A 202 10.74 28.48 -8.83
CA LEU A 202 10.25 28.82 -10.17
C LEU A 202 10.41 27.66 -11.15
N SER A 203 11.58 27.04 -11.18
CA SER A 203 11.89 25.93 -12.09
C SER A 203 11.05 24.70 -11.81
N GLU A 204 10.91 24.32 -10.52
CA GLU A 204 10.12 23.16 -10.12
C GLU A 204 8.62 23.38 -10.38
N ARG A 205 8.12 24.58 -10.10
CA ARG A 205 6.72 24.96 -10.40
C ARG A 205 6.43 24.84 -11.89
N GLU A 206 7.24 25.50 -12.74
CA GLU A 206 7.01 25.47 -14.18
C GLU A 206 7.10 24.04 -14.75
N ASN A 207 8.08 23.26 -14.30
CA ASN A 207 8.20 21.88 -14.70
C ASN A 207 6.97 21.06 -14.27
N LEU A 208 6.55 21.20 -13.02
CA LEU A 208 5.39 20.50 -12.48
C LEU A 208 4.14 20.83 -13.29
N GLU A 209 3.84 22.09 -13.54
CA GLU A 209 2.68 22.53 -14.32
C GLU A 209 2.69 21.97 -15.75
N LYS A 210 3.85 22.06 -16.45
CA LYS A 210 4.01 21.54 -17.82
C LYS A 210 3.89 20.02 -17.88
N GLN A 211 4.53 19.30 -16.95
CA GLN A 211 4.47 17.83 -16.89
C GLN A 211 3.07 17.35 -16.52
N PHE A 212 2.42 18.02 -15.56
CA PHE A 212 1.07 17.70 -15.15
C PHE A 212 0.07 17.88 -16.29
N ALA A 213 0.15 19.01 -17.03
CA ALA A 213 -0.72 19.24 -18.17
C ALA A 213 -0.61 18.10 -19.19
N ARG A 214 0.60 17.80 -19.66
CA ARG A 214 0.81 16.81 -20.73
C ARG A 214 0.60 15.35 -20.30
N ARG A 215 1.01 14.99 -19.09
CA ARG A 215 1.02 13.58 -18.64
C ARG A 215 -0.19 13.17 -17.85
N VAL A 216 -0.92 14.14 -17.31
CA VAL A 216 -2.08 13.88 -16.45
C VAL A 216 -3.34 14.50 -17.04
N ARG A 217 -3.40 15.84 -17.15
CA ARG A 217 -4.63 16.55 -17.54
C ARG A 217 -5.12 16.15 -18.94
N ASP A 218 -4.23 16.16 -19.95
CA ASP A 218 -4.59 15.78 -21.31
C ASP A 218 -5.14 14.36 -21.36
N ARG A 219 -4.47 13.42 -20.68
CA ARG A 219 -4.89 12.01 -20.63
C ARG A 219 -6.17 11.77 -19.83
N ILE A 220 -6.49 12.63 -18.84
CA ILE A 220 -7.81 12.63 -18.19
C ILE A 220 -8.86 13.07 -19.20
N SER A 221 -8.60 14.15 -19.93
CA SER A 221 -9.53 14.68 -20.94
C SER A 221 -9.80 13.68 -22.06
N ASP A 222 -8.80 12.88 -22.43
CA ASP A 222 -8.91 11.80 -23.44
C ASP A 222 -9.56 10.52 -22.88
N GLY A 223 -9.89 10.49 -21.59
CA GLY A 223 -10.52 9.32 -20.94
C GLY A 223 -9.56 8.16 -20.66
N GLU A 224 -8.26 8.33 -20.85
CA GLU A 224 -7.27 7.28 -20.57
C GLU A 224 -7.08 7.06 -19.06
N ILE A 225 -7.13 8.13 -18.29
CA ILE A 225 -6.99 8.11 -16.83
C ILE A 225 -8.35 8.33 -16.18
N ALA A 226 -8.86 7.30 -15.49
CA ALA A 226 -10.09 7.38 -14.72
C ALA A 226 -9.86 7.54 -13.21
N HIS A 227 -8.68 7.15 -12.71
CA HIS A 227 -8.32 7.23 -11.30
C HIS A 227 -6.80 7.33 -11.13
N LEU A 228 -6.36 8.08 -10.11
CA LEU A 228 -4.95 8.23 -9.73
C LEU A 228 -4.69 7.71 -8.32
N SER A 229 -3.57 7.00 -8.16
CA SER A 229 -2.95 6.71 -6.86
C SER A 229 -1.68 7.55 -6.76
N VAL A 230 -1.69 8.52 -5.83
CA VAL A 230 -0.67 9.59 -5.77
C VAL A 230 0.32 9.31 -4.64
N PHE A 231 1.59 9.19 -5.01
CA PHE A 231 2.73 9.00 -4.12
C PHE A 231 3.70 10.16 -4.33
N SER A 232 3.97 10.93 -3.31
CA SER A 232 4.79 12.12 -3.46
C SER A 232 5.72 12.35 -2.29
N LEU A 233 6.90 12.90 -2.59
CA LEU A 233 7.88 13.32 -1.60
C LEU A 233 8.65 14.52 -2.16
N ALA A 234 8.27 15.73 -1.71
CA ALA A 234 8.79 17.01 -2.16
C ALA A 234 8.64 18.04 -1.04
N PRO A 235 9.26 19.23 -1.16
CA PRO A 235 8.98 20.36 -0.27
C PRO A 235 7.49 20.69 -0.20
N GLN A 236 7.01 21.04 0.99
CA GLN A 236 5.57 21.18 1.28
C GLN A 236 4.83 22.16 0.35
N PRO A 237 5.38 23.32 -0.03
CA PRO A 237 4.73 24.22 -0.99
C PRO A 237 4.48 23.59 -2.36
N LEU A 238 5.41 22.75 -2.84
CA LEU A 238 5.25 22.03 -4.12
C LEU A 238 4.18 20.93 -4.03
N LEU A 239 4.08 20.24 -2.88
CA LEU A 239 3.02 19.26 -2.64
C LEU A 239 1.63 19.92 -2.61
N ILE A 240 1.51 21.07 -1.96
CA ILE A 240 0.28 21.85 -1.94
C ILE A 240 -0.07 22.31 -3.37
N HIS A 241 0.94 22.72 -4.15
CA HIS A 241 0.73 23.12 -5.55
C HIS A 241 0.29 21.94 -6.42
N LEU A 242 0.92 20.75 -6.29
CA LEU A 242 0.43 19.55 -6.97
C LEU A 242 -1.02 19.22 -6.57
N GLY A 243 -1.36 19.34 -5.29
CA GLY A 243 -2.72 19.19 -4.80
C GLY A 243 -3.70 20.14 -5.51
N SER A 244 -3.33 21.41 -5.68
CA SER A 244 -4.16 22.40 -6.36
C SER A 244 -4.32 22.12 -7.87
N LEU A 245 -3.34 21.51 -8.52
CA LEU A 245 -3.44 21.06 -9.91
C LEU A 245 -4.35 19.84 -10.07
N LEU A 246 -4.33 18.93 -9.09
CA LEU A 246 -5.23 17.76 -9.03
C LEU A 246 -6.68 18.19 -8.77
N GLY A 247 -6.90 19.08 -7.79
CA GLY A 247 -8.23 19.55 -7.43
C GLY A 247 -9.26 18.44 -7.28
N ASP A 248 -10.42 18.66 -7.88
CA ASP A 248 -11.54 17.73 -8.02
C ASP A 248 -11.72 17.17 -9.44
N ILE A 249 -10.76 17.46 -10.34
CA ILE A 249 -10.84 17.05 -11.76
C ILE A 249 -10.83 15.54 -11.95
N ILE A 250 -10.32 14.79 -10.98
CA ILE A 250 -10.26 13.34 -11.01
C ILE A 250 -10.32 12.74 -9.61
N SER A 251 -10.96 11.58 -9.52
CA SER A 251 -10.90 10.77 -8.29
C SER A 251 -9.47 10.27 -8.05
N CYS A 252 -8.94 10.48 -6.86
CA CYS A 252 -7.62 9.95 -6.53
C CYS A 252 -7.50 9.52 -5.06
N ASP A 253 -6.68 8.52 -4.84
CA ASP A 253 -6.18 8.11 -3.53
C ASP A 253 -4.81 8.73 -3.28
N VAL A 254 -4.67 9.45 -2.18
CA VAL A 254 -3.40 10.02 -1.74
C VAL A 254 -2.77 9.10 -0.70
N PHE A 255 -1.47 8.81 -0.86
CA PHE A 255 -0.73 7.92 0.03
C PHE A 255 0.25 8.69 0.90
N GLN A 256 0.48 8.16 2.12
CA GLN A 256 1.43 8.69 3.09
C GLN A 256 2.66 7.78 3.16
N LEU A 257 3.86 8.35 3.08
CA LEU A 257 5.07 7.61 3.44
C LEU A 257 5.21 7.60 4.97
N HIS A 258 5.02 6.43 5.56
CA HIS A 258 5.28 6.18 6.98
C HIS A 258 6.77 5.99 7.23
N ARG A 259 7.26 6.24 8.44
CA ARG A 259 8.68 6.15 8.79
C ARG A 259 9.05 4.83 9.43
N GLU A 260 8.17 4.30 10.28
CA GLU A 260 8.41 3.07 11.03
C GLU A 260 7.16 2.18 11.04
N PRO A 261 7.19 1.08 10.29
CA PRO A 261 8.17 0.75 9.23
C PRO A 261 8.08 1.71 8.05
N GLN A 262 9.16 1.83 7.28
CA GLN A 262 9.14 2.66 6.07
C GLN A 262 8.27 2.01 5.00
N THR A 263 7.04 2.47 4.84
CA THR A 263 6.05 1.93 3.92
C THR A 263 5.07 3.00 3.45
N TRP A 264 4.45 2.74 2.28
CA TRP A 264 3.30 3.49 1.78
C TRP A 264 1.96 2.86 2.16
N GLU A 265 1.98 1.69 2.77
CA GLU A 265 0.76 1.00 3.19
C GLU A 265 0.17 1.69 4.42
N TRP A 266 -1.16 1.89 4.39
CA TRP A 266 -1.86 2.43 5.54
C TRP A 266 -1.95 1.39 6.65
N PRO A 267 -1.65 1.74 7.91
CA PRO A 267 -1.87 0.84 9.05
C PRO A 267 -3.33 0.40 9.15
N SER A 268 -3.55 -0.84 9.57
CA SER A 268 -4.88 -1.47 9.58
C SER A 268 -5.80 -0.97 10.70
N GLU A 269 -5.26 -0.53 11.83
CA GLU A 269 -6.05 -0.04 12.97
C GLU A 269 -5.34 1.11 13.66
N VAL A 270 -5.93 2.30 13.66
CA VAL A 270 -5.35 3.48 14.33
C VAL A 270 -6.45 4.37 14.88
N GLU A 271 -6.32 4.77 16.14
CA GLU A 271 -7.06 5.92 16.68
C GLU A 271 -6.69 7.18 15.90
N THR A 272 -7.70 7.88 15.39
CA THR A 272 -7.51 9.11 14.65
C THR A 272 -7.67 10.30 15.59
N PRO A 273 -6.60 11.08 15.86
CA PRO A 273 -6.73 12.29 16.65
C PRO A 273 -7.63 13.30 15.95
N GLY A 274 -8.51 13.92 16.73
CA GLY A 274 -9.34 15.04 16.24
C GLY A 274 -8.49 16.25 15.87
N TYR A 275 -8.96 17.05 14.91
CA TYR A 275 -8.33 18.32 14.55
C TYR A 275 -8.86 19.45 15.43
N LEU A 276 -7.96 20.31 15.89
CA LEU A 276 -8.25 21.49 16.68
C LEU A 276 -8.08 22.72 15.78
N ILE A 277 -9.10 23.58 15.73
CA ILE A 277 -9.06 24.87 15.02
C ILE A 277 -8.98 25.97 16.07
N ARG A 278 -8.03 26.88 15.90
CA ARG A 278 -7.90 28.09 16.70
C ARG A 278 -8.07 29.30 15.80
N GLU A 279 -9.06 30.12 16.10
CA GLU A 279 -9.31 31.38 15.41
C GLU A 279 -8.52 32.53 16.03
N PRO A 280 -8.12 33.54 15.27
CA PRO A 280 -7.51 34.75 15.81
C PRO A 280 -8.53 35.59 16.59
N GLU A 281 -8.08 36.27 17.62
CA GLU A 281 -8.91 37.24 18.36
C GLU A 281 -9.31 38.45 17.49
N SER A 282 -8.35 38.94 16.70
CA SER A 282 -8.56 40.01 15.72
C SER A 282 -8.53 39.49 14.30
N LYS A 283 -9.49 39.90 13.47
CA LYS A 283 -9.61 39.52 12.07
C LYS A 283 -9.32 40.66 11.10
N THR A 284 -8.55 41.66 11.53
CA THR A 284 -8.31 42.89 10.75
C THR A 284 -6.97 42.90 10.02
N GLY A 285 -6.02 42.10 10.45
CA GLY A 285 -4.68 41.99 9.85
C GLY A 285 -4.62 41.07 8.63
N LYS A 286 -3.42 40.80 8.13
CA LYS A 286 -3.18 39.84 7.04
C LYS A 286 -3.67 38.46 7.42
N ALA A 287 -4.43 37.82 6.54
CA ALA A 287 -4.95 36.48 6.76
C ALA A 287 -3.82 35.43 6.70
N ALA A 288 -3.64 34.67 7.76
CA ALA A 288 -2.66 33.59 7.81
C ALA A 288 -3.28 32.27 8.29
N LEU A 289 -2.88 31.17 7.67
CA LEU A 289 -3.20 29.82 8.11
C LEU A 289 -1.92 29.07 8.47
N VAL A 290 -1.85 28.68 9.72
CA VAL A 290 -0.78 27.84 10.27
C VAL A 290 -1.28 26.40 10.40
N LEU A 291 -0.55 25.48 9.82
CA LEU A 291 -0.86 24.04 9.89
C LEU A 291 0.20 23.35 10.75
N SER A 292 -0.09 23.17 12.03
CA SER A 292 0.80 22.53 12.99
C SER A 292 0.41 21.06 13.19
N LEU A 293 0.65 20.23 12.18
CA LEU A 293 0.30 18.79 12.21
C LEU A 293 1.54 17.93 12.50
N SER A 294 2.63 18.13 11.77
CA SER A 294 3.88 17.38 11.97
C SER A 294 4.78 17.95 13.07
N ALA A 295 4.65 19.24 13.36
CA ALA A 295 5.38 19.95 14.39
C ALA A 295 4.61 21.20 14.81
N THR A 296 4.86 21.67 16.02
CA THR A 296 4.30 22.96 16.50
C THR A 296 5.07 24.12 15.89
N ILE A 297 4.38 24.99 15.18
CA ILE A 297 4.93 26.23 14.64
C ILE A 297 4.84 27.34 15.72
N ASN A 298 5.98 27.95 16.03
CA ASN A 298 6.01 29.13 16.88
C ASN A 298 5.48 30.34 16.11
N LEU A 299 4.37 30.94 16.58
CA LEU A 299 3.69 32.03 15.90
C LEU A 299 4.57 33.29 15.72
N LYS A 300 5.55 33.54 16.60
CA LYS A 300 6.52 34.65 16.43
C LYS A 300 7.31 34.51 15.12
N ARG A 301 7.52 33.29 14.61
CA ARG A 301 8.18 33.05 13.32
C ARG A 301 7.27 33.40 12.13
N VAL A 302 5.97 33.37 12.34
CA VAL A 302 4.96 33.77 11.36
C VAL A 302 4.83 35.29 11.35
N THR A 303 4.65 35.92 12.52
CA THR A 303 4.49 37.36 12.64
C THR A 303 5.75 38.13 12.23
N SER A 304 6.94 37.56 12.40
CA SER A 304 8.19 38.17 11.91
C SER A 304 8.23 38.30 10.38
N VAL A 305 7.43 37.55 9.65
CA VAL A 305 7.38 37.58 8.17
C VAL A 305 6.22 38.44 7.64
N ILE A 306 5.05 38.33 8.26
CA ILE A 306 3.84 38.96 7.73
C ILE A 306 3.32 40.14 8.56
N GLY A 307 3.92 40.41 9.73
CA GLY A 307 3.56 41.50 10.66
C GLY A 307 2.90 40.99 11.93
N GLU A 308 3.06 41.76 13.02
CA GLU A 308 2.52 41.43 14.36
C GLU A 308 0.98 41.52 14.41
N ASP A 309 0.37 42.26 13.51
CA ASP A 309 -1.09 42.45 13.38
C ASP A 309 -1.78 41.33 12.59
N ALA A 310 -1.04 40.29 12.18
CA ALA A 310 -1.58 39.21 11.37
C ALA A 310 -2.71 38.44 12.07
N SER A 311 -3.77 38.14 11.32
CA SER A 311 -4.89 37.29 11.75
C SER A 311 -4.53 35.83 11.53
N ILE A 312 -4.05 35.15 12.58
CA ILE A 312 -3.50 33.78 12.48
C ILE A 312 -4.54 32.74 12.86
N TRP A 313 -5.02 32.01 11.88
CA TRP A 313 -5.81 30.80 12.04
C TRP A 313 -4.87 29.60 12.19
N THR A 314 -5.18 28.67 13.06
CA THR A 314 -4.32 27.48 13.27
C THR A 314 -5.17 26.21 13.18
N ILE A 315 -4.73 25.27 12.37
CA ILE A 315 -5.21 23.88 12.40
C ILE A 315 -4.08 23.03 13.01
N THR A 316 -4.41 22.29 14.06
CA THR A 316 -3.45 21.43 14.77
C THR A 316 -4.14 20.16 15.26
N VAL A 317 -3.35 19.29 15.87
CA VAL A 317 -3.80 18.10 16.63
C VAL A 317 -3.32 18.25 18.07
N GLN A 318 -3.81 17.39 18.97
CA GLN A 318 -3.44 17.45 20.38
C GLN A 318 -1.93 17.33 20.58
N THR A 319 -1.27 16.42 19.83
CA THR A 319 0.17 16.19 19.88
C THR A 319 0.74 16.15 18.46
N PRO A 320 1.23 17.28 17.92
CA PRO A 320 1.85 17.32 16.60
C PRO A 320 3.13 16.48 16.55
N HIS A 321 3.24 15.59 15.56
CA HIS A 321 4.44 14.79 15.31
C HIS A 321 4.51 14.32 13.85
N ASN A 322 5.71 13.99 13.38
CA ASN A 322 5.97 13.70 11.97
C ASN A 322 5.13 12.55 11.39
N ASP A 323 4.71 11.61 12.22
CA ASP A 323 3.98 10.41 11.81
C ASP A 323 2.51 10.43 12.26
N VAL A 324 1.93 11.63 12.35
CA VAL A 324 0.57 11.89 12.85
C VAL A 324 -0.52 11.35 11.90
N MET A 325 -0.24 11.28 10.59
CA MET A 325 -1.22 10.84 9.60
C MET A 325 -1.15 9.32 9.42
N LYS A 326 -2.13 8.60 9.93
CA LYS A 326 -2.13 7.14 9.98
C LYS A 326 -3.28 6.46 9.23
N SER A 327 -4.33 7.19 8.82
CA SER A 327 -5.46 6.60 8.13
C SER A 327 -6.05 7.49 7.03
N ARG A 328 -6.76 6.85 6.10
CA ARG A 328 -7.51 7.55 5.02
C ARG A 328 -8.67 8.35 5.59
N GLU A 329 -9.31 7.86 6.65
CA GLU A 329 -10.42 8.52 7.35
C GLU A 329 -9.93 9.79 8.03
N GLN A 330 -8.76 9.76 8.64
CA GLN A 330 -8.11 10.93 9.22
C GLN A 330 -7.83 11.99 8.14
N LEU A 331 -7.33 11.56 6.98
CA LEU A 331 -7.08 12.46 5.85
C LEU A 331 -8.40 13.07 5.30
N ALA A 332 -9.47 12.26 5.24
CA ALA A 332 -10.81 12.75 4.86
C ALA A 332 -11.37 13.75 5.89
N GLY A 333 -11.15 13.51 7.18
CA GLY A 333 -11.49 14.46 8.25
C GLY A 333 -10.76 15.79 8.09
N LEU A 334 -9.47 15.76 7.72
CA LEU A 334 -8.69 16.96 7.43
C LEU A 334 -9.31 17.80 6.30
N ARG A 335 -9.76 17.18 5.20
CA ARG A 335 -10.43 17.88 4.09
C ARG A 335 -11.64 18.70 4.57
N SER A 336 -12.46 18.08 5.41
CA SER A 336 -13.66 18.73 5.95
C SER A 336 -13.30 19.92 6.85
N VAL A 337 -12.27 19.78 7.66
CA VAL A 337 -11.74 20.85 8.52
C VAL A 337 -11.16 22.00 7.68
N LEU A 338 -10.34 21.68 6.69
CA LEU A 338 -9.74 22.64 5.77
C LEU A 338 -10.82 23.46 5.04
N ARG A 339 -11.81 22.77 4.45
CA ARG A 339 -12.88 23.48 3.71
C ARG A 339 -13.61 24.49 4.60
N ARG A 340 -14.03 24.06 5.78
CA ARG A 340 -14.68 24.95 6.74
C ARG A 340 -13.79 26.12 7.14
N THR A 341 -12.51 25.87 7.39
CA THR A 341 -11.57 26.94 7.78
C THR A 341 -11.33 27.93 6.64
N PHE A 342 -11.17 27.48 5.39
CA PHE A 342 -11.05 28.38 4.23
C PHE A 342 -12.28 29.26 4.05
N ASP A 343 -13.48 28.72 4.24
CA ASP A 343 -14.72 29.49 4.17
C ASP A 343 -14.80 30.52 5.29
N GLN A 344 -14.41 30.19 6.52
CA GLN A 344 -14.35 31.13 7.64
C GLN A 344 -13.34 32.26 7.41
N ILE A 345 -12.13 31.93 6.92
CA ILE A 345 -11.10 32.92 6.62
C ILE A 345 -11.57 33.85 5.52
N LYS A 346 -12.13 33.30 4.43
CA LYS A 346 -12.68 34.08 3.32
C LYS A 346 -13.83 35.02 3.78
N PHE A 347 -14.71 34.52 4.63
CA PHE A 347 -15.77 35.30 5.20
C PHE A 347 -15.25 36.52 6.00
N ALA A 348 -14.17 36.29 6.77
CA ALA A 348 -13.56 37.31 7.61
C ALA A 348 -12.76 38.36 6.83
N HIS A 349 -12.05 37.96 5.78
CA HIS A 349 -11.05 38.81 5.09
C HIS A 349 -11.41 39.17 3.65
N GLY A 350 -12.44 38.55 3.09
CA GLY A 350 -12.85 38.75 1.70
C GLY A 350 -12.04 37.89 0.71
N GLN A 351 -12.65 37.61 -0.44
CA GLN A 351 -12.08 36.72 -1.47
C GLN A 351 -10.81 37.28 -2.13
N SER A 352 -10.65 38.59 -2.19
CA SER A 352 -9.51 39.26 -2.83
C SER A 352 -8.26 39.35 -1.96
N ALA A 353 -8.39 39.08 -0.65
CA ALA A 353 -7.24 39.07 0.26
C ALA A 353 -6.35 37.85 0.01
N ILE A 354 -5.05 38.02 0.22
CA ILE A 354 -4.09 36.91 0.10
C ILE A 354 -4.09 36.11 1.41
N LEU A 355 -4.29 34.79 1.30
CA LEU A 355 -4.10 33.86 2.40
C LEU A 355 -2.65 33.40 2.47
N HIS A 356 -1.95 33.73 3.56
CA HIS A 356 -0.58 33.31 3.83
C HIS A 356 -0.59 31.95 4.53
N ILE A 357 -0.01 30.89 3.91
CA ILE A 357 -0.06 29.52 4.42
C ILE A 357 1.32 29.08 4.89
N PHE A 358 1.42 28.65 6.15
CA PHE A 358 2.61 28.18 6.83
C PHE A 358 2.43 26.71 7.21
N PRO A 359 2.89 25.76 6.37
CA PRO A 359 2.68 24.36 6.62
C PRO A 359 3.79 23.75 7.49
N ALA A 360 3.40 22.88 8.43
CA ALA A 360 4.19 21.83 9.04
C ALA A 360 3.30 20.59 9.09
N ALA A 361 3.21 19.89 7.95
CA ALA A 361 2.23 18.85 7.71
C ALA A 361 2.84 17.64 7.00
N PRO A 362 2.27 16.41 7.19
CA PRO A 362 2.64 15.24 6.44
C PRO A 362 2.43 15.42 4.93
N VAL A 363 3.14 14.66 4.10
CA VAL A 363 3.08 14.78 2.64
C VAL A 363 1.66 14.61 2.08
N SER A 364 0.90 13.65 2.59
CA SER A 364 -0.49 13.43 2.19
C SER A 364 -1.40 14.60 2.57
N ALA A 365 -1.19 15.18 3.75
CA ALA A 365 -1.93 16.36 4.20
C ALA A 365 -1.63 17.57 3.32
N CYS A 366 -0.38 17.80 2.92
CA CYS A 366 0.00 18.88 2.00
C CYS A 366 -0.73 18.77 0.65
N LEU A 367 -0.82 17.55 0.09
CA LEU A 367 -1.61 17.33 -1.13
C LEU A 367 -3.09 17.68 -0.92
N GLU A 368 -3.69 17.24 0.18
CA GLU A 368 -5.11 17.51 0.44
C GLU A 368 -5.39 18.98 0.71
N ILE A 369 -4.46 19.74 1.32
CA ILE A 369 -4.57 21.19 1.44
C ILE A 369 -4.76 21.82 0.06
N GLY A 370 -3.94 21.46 -0.91
CA GLY A 370 -4.05 21.92 -2.29
C GLY A 370 -5.34 21.47 -2.97
N ARG A 371 -5.73 20.20 -2.79
CA ARG A 371 -6.91 19.60 -3.43
C ARG A 371 -8.24 20.21 -2.97
N VAL A 372 -8.31 20.66 -1.73
CA VAL A 372 -9.52 21.30 -1.19
C VAL A 372 -9.74 22.70 -1.75
N ARG A 373 -8.72 23.34 -2.34
CA ARG A 373 -8.84 24.66 -2.94
C ARG A 373 -9.81 24.67 -4.11
N MET A 374 -10.69 25.65 -4.11
CA MET A 374 -11.63 25.95 -5.21
C MET A 374 -11.12 27.18 -5.97
N PRO A 375 -10.47 27.04 -7.15
CA PRO A 375 -9.76 28.15 -7.81
C PRO A 375 -10.60 29.38 -8.09
N LYS A 376 -11.91 29.20 -8.37
CA LYS A 376 -12.83 30.33 -8.68
C LYS A 376 -13.49 30.94 -7.44
N ALA A 377 -13.42 30.27 -6.31
CA ALA A 377 -14.17 30.63 -5.10
C ALA A 377 -13.28 31.00 -3.92
N ASP A 378 -12.07 30.50 -3.86
CA ASP A 378 -11.16 30.75 -2.74
C ASP A 378 -10.20 31.92 -3.01
N MET A 379 -9.58 32.36 -1.94
CA MET A 379 -8.59 33.43 -1.93
C MET A 379 -7.35 33.06 -2.73
N PRO A 380 -6.58 34.00 -3.27
CA PRO A 380 -5.20 33.72 -3.71
C PRO A 380 -4.33 33.32 -2.51
N TRP A 381 -3.37 32.40 -2.73
CA TRP A 381 -2.49 31.89 -1.69
C TRP A 381 -1.05 32.32 -1.88
N GLN A 382 -0.38 32.67 -0.78
CA GLN A 382 1.08 32.73 -0.69
C GLN A 382 1.55 31.62 0.23
N LEU A 383 2.29 30.66 -0.31
CA LEU A 383 2.87 29.53 0.43
C LEU A 383 4.26 29.90 0.93
N TYR A 384 4.58 29.43 2.12
CA TYR A 384 5.86 29.62 2.75
C TYR A 384 6.57 28.29 3.02
N ASP A 385 7.89 28.29 2.90
CA ASP A 385 8.71 27.17 3.30
C ASP A 385 9.59 27.53 4.51
N GLN A 386 9.97 26.52 5.30
CA GLN A 386 10.81 26.72 6.46
C GLN A 386 12.28 26.54 6.11
N VAL A 387 13.07 27.59 6.23
CA VAL A 387 14.52 27.54 6.04
C VAL A 387 15.24 27.70 7.37
N ASN A 388 15.77 26.57 7.89
CA ASN A 388 16.42 26.53 9.20
C ASN A 388 17.62 27.50 9.33
N ARG A 389 18.41 27.68 8.25
CA ARG A 389 19.57 28.60 8.23
C ARG A 389 19.18 30.06 8.42
N LEU A 390 17.98 30.44 7.98
CA LEU A 390 17.45 31.80 8.13
C LEU A 390 16.59 31.94 9.38
N GLY A 391 16.43 30.89 10.15
CA GLY A 391 15.67 30.87 11.40
C GLY A 391 14.17 31.11 11.25
N GLY A 392 13.64 31.15 10.03
CA GLY A 392 12.28 31.58 9.74
C GLY A 392 11.64 30.93 8.51
N PHE A 393 10.52 31.50 8.12
CA PHE A 393 9.81 31.17 6.90
C PHE A 393 10.23 32.12 5.76
N VAL A 394 10.30 31.59 4.55
CA VAL A 394 10.53 32.35 3.32
C VAL A 394 9.37 32.14 2.35
N PRO A 395 8.99 33.16 1.56
CA PRO A 395 8.02 32.96 0.48
C PRO A 395 8.54 31.92 -0.53
N ALA A 396 7.71 30.96 -0.87
CA ALA A 396 8.06 29.90 -1.81
C ALA A 396 7.25 29.99 -3.10
N LEU A 397 5.93 29.85 -3.03
CA LEU A 397 5.04 29.81 -4.19
C LEU A 397 3.79 30.63 -3.96
N SER A 398 3.28 31.29 -5.03
CA SER A 398 1.96 31.89 -5.06
C SER A 398 1.02 31.09 -5.95
N ILE A 399 -0.23 30.89 -5.51
CA ILE A 399 -1.29 30.19 -6.25
C ILE A 399 -2.47 31.15 -6.40
N PHE A 400 -2.85 31.46 -7.64
CA PHE A 400 -3.92 32.41 -7.98
C PHE A 400 -5.15 31.69 -8.53
#